data_081f9f785c4399d53f654e6d9bf0a74f
#
_entry.id   081f9f785c4399d53f654e6d9bf0a74f
#
_cell.length_a   1.000
_cell.length_b   1.000
_cell.length_c   1.000
_cell.angle_alpha   90.00
_cell.angle_beta   90.00
_cell.angle_gamma   90.00
#
_symmetry.space_group_name_H-M   'P 1'
#
loop_
_entity.id
_entity.type
_entity.pdbx_description
1 polymer ?
#
loop_
_entity_poly.entity_id
_entity_poly.type
_entity_poly.pdbx_seq_one_letter_code
_entity_poly.pdbx_strand_id
1 'polypeptide(L)'
;MKKLIYIAGLVLGMTALSGCTDLTEKNFSNIDAGVYYQNEASVKGAIASIYASAAYGFCEYFYYLQEFSADQIAWRTWNAGNWGWDEGLKFVLSSHTWTSEATIVLQAWQSAWQTIGMCNQLLGDLANIKPEAIGMTAAQMEAYIGEVRTLRAWAYYNNFELWGGALPLCTAVSSEVPGSIDDDFQTGCQKMYDFIATELDESLPSLADKGTQRVSRAMNRMLKMRLLLNSEVFTGKAQFTECAALAQDLLDGKYGTYSIAPDYRTIFEMGNENCPEVVFAFAEMNGQLNTGWMRNMPGLPYNYAEFTDCFATNQSGWNCVCLAPSYDNAGSELSTPSITASNEALMTDAAVSFLDSKYGDKLGAVYARFEPGDMRRQSYAFPNGGRWNGGMILKGKMTNILTGADVLADADREGQPLIYVDQVGQFAGATALGQTLADVQSPRWGQTNSGYRLMKYPMYPTSTGLDYQDISEVEFRWAEVVYTLAECKIRQGDVEGGKALVNGVRSRYFSGAMTDLAATWSGEEWMLHQWGIEFLSEGRRRRTDLRRFDKFTQGQWWFFGRAVADNGTVFPAQRDRKYEWFPLPQSALGVNPGLKQNPNY
;
A
#
# COMPACT_ATOMS: atom_id res chain seq x y z
N MET A 1 -55.59 -41.31 56.61
CA MET A 1 -55.61 -41.48 55.14
C MET A 1 -55.27 -40.17 54.36
N LYS A 2 -55.78 -39.03 54.67
CA LYS A 2 -55.49 -37.74 53.94
C LYS A 2 -54.01 -37.33 53.95
N LYS A 3 -53.22 -37.55 55.03
CA LYS A 3 -51.80 -37.24 55.10
C LYS A 3 -50.89 -38.14 54.30
N LEU A 4 -51.27 -39.39 54.06
CA LEU A 4 -50.49 -40.29 53.21
C LEU A 4 -50.63 -39.95 51.69
N ILE A 5 -51.74 -39.43 51.29
CA ILE A 5 -52.01 -39.02 49.91
C ILE A 5 -51.17 -37.79 49.53
N TYR A 6 -50.93 -36.83 50.46
CA TYR A 6 -50.05 -35.69 50.22
C TYR A 6 -48.58 -36.05 50.11
N ILE A 7 -48.11 -37.05 50.89
CA ILE A 7 -46.71 -37.50 50.83
C ILE A 7 -46.47 -38.29 49.52
N ALA A 8 -47.42 -39.11 49.09
CA ALA A 8 -47.31 -39.82 47.81
C ALA A 8 -47.35 -38.90 46.62
N GLY A 9 -48.14 -37.80 46.65
CA GLY A 9 -48.18 -36.76 45.63
C GLY A 9 -46.87 -35.96 45.57
N LEU A 10 -46.23 -35.69 46.71
CA LEU A 10 -44.97 -34.95 46.73
C LEU A 10 -43.78 -35.79 46.21
N VAL A 11 -43.78 -37.09 46.52
CA VAL A 11 -42.74 -38.01 46.02
C VAL A 11 -42.89 -38.28 44.52
N LEU A 12 -44.10 -38.41 43.96
CA LEU A 12 -44.36 -38.49 42.54
C LEU A 12 -44.04 -37.18 41.78
N GLY A 13 -44.23 -36.01 42.43
CA GLY A 13 -43.86 -34.71 41.85
C GLY A 13 -42.37 -34.50 41.76
N MET A 14 -41.55 -35.09 42.62
CA MET A 14 -40.08 -34.96 42.58
C MET A 14 -39.41 -35.92 41.58
N THR A 15 -40.08 -37.00 41.17
CA THR A 15 -39.54 -37.92 40.14
C THR A 15 -39.88 -37.46 38.72
N ALA A 16 -40.78 -36.51 38.53
CA ALA A 16 -41.15 -35.98 37.22
C ALA A 16 -40.27 -34.76 36.78
N LEU A 17 -39.30 -34.33 37.63
CA LEU A 17 -38.40 -33.22 37.33
C LEU A 17 -36.98 -33.65 36.91
N SER A 18 -36.76 -34.96 36.72
CA SER A 18 -35.59 -35.45 36.01
C SER A 18 -35.83 -35.43 34.51
N GLY A 19 -36.22 -34.27 33.98
CA GLY A 19 -36.07 -33.98 32.56
C GLY A 19 -34.56 -33.94 32.30
N CYS A 20 -34.07 -34.82 31.43
CA CYS A 20 -32.77 -34.64 30.82
C CYS A 20 -32.72 -33.23 30.19
N THR A 21 -32.28 -32.26 30.96
CA THR A 21 -31.74 -31.06 30.35
C THR A 21 -30.42 -31.48 29.72
N ASP A 22 -30.48 -31.74 28.42
CA ASP A 22 -29.28 -31.80 27.60
C ASP A 22 -28.65 -30.40 27.70
N LEU A 23 -27.66 -30.28 28.61
CA LEU A 23 -26.90 -29.07 28.85
C LEU A 23 -25.78 -28.91 27.82
N THR A 24 -25.77 -29.70 26.76
CA THR A 24 -24.89 -29.46 25.62
C THR A 24 -25.32 -28.12 25.01
N GLU A 25 -24.51 -27.15 25.24
CA GLU A 25 -24.64 -25.81 24.68
C GLU A 25 -24.63 -25.93 23.16
N LYS A 26 -25.80 -25.82 22.55
CA LYS A 26 -25.89 -25.74 21.09
C LYS A 26 -25.50 -24.32 20.72
N ASN A 27 -24.24 -24.16 20.39
CA ASN A 27 -23.72 -22.90 19.90
C ASN A 27 -24.27 -22.66 18.48
N PHE A 28 -25.33 -21.88 18.37
CA PHE A 28 -25.96 -21.52 17.08
C PHE A 28 -25.22 -20.37 16.37
N SER A 29 -24.22 -19.78 17.00
CA SER A 29 -23.48 -18.64 16.46
C SER A 29 -22.09 -18.99 15.93
N ASN A 30 -21.51 -20.13 16.32
CA ASN A 30 -20.22 -20.60 15.86
C ASN A 30 -20.34 -21.98 15.24
N ILE A 31 -19.84 -22.16 14.04
CA ILE A 31 -19.72 -23.49 13.43
C ILE A 31 -18.52 -24.18 14.10
N ASP A 32 -18.77 -25.36 14.69
CA ASP A 32 -17.71 -26.20 15.26
C ASP A 32 -16.67 -26.53 14.17
N ALA A 33 -15.37 -26.38 14.47
CA ALA A 33 -14.29 -26.66 13.53
C ALA A 33 -14.37 -28.08 12.96
N GLY A 34 -14.76 -29.09 13.77
CA GLY A 34 -14.96 -30.46 13.33
C GLY A 34 -16.14 -30.65 12.37
N VAL A 35 -17.09 -29.71 12.36
CA VAL A 35 -18.21 -29.68 11.41
C VAL A 35 -17.87 -28.89 10.14
N TYR A 36 -17.06 -27.85 10.26
CA TYR A 36 -16.66 -27.01 9.13
C TYR A 36 -15.60 -27.68 8.24
N TYR A 37 -14.52 -28.17 8.83
CA TYR A 37 -13.41 -28.78 8.09
C TYR A 37 -13.68 -30.25 7.82
N GLN A 38 -14.38 -30.54 6.72
CA GLN A 38 -14.74 -31.90 6.30
C GLN A 38 -13.80 -32.48 5.24
N ASN A 39 -13.03 -31.65 4.57
CA ASN A 39 -12.13 -32.03 3.48
C ASN A 39 -11.13 -30.89 3.16
N GLU A 40 -10.20 -31.17 2.27
CA GLU A 40 -9.20 -30.19 1.80
C GLU A 40 -9.84 -28.89 1.24
N ALA A 41 -11.00 -28.99 0.59
CA ALA A 41 -11.65 -27.82 -0.01
C ALA A 41 -12.11 -26.81 1.05
N SER A 42 -12.57 -27.27 2.23
CA SER A 42 -12.95 -26.37 3.32
C SER A 42 -11.73 -25.66 3.93
N VAL A 43 -10.58 -26.31 4.01
CA VAL A 43 -9.31 -25.70 4.43
C VAL A 43 -8.89 -24.61 3.42
N LYS A 44 -8.92 -24.93 2.13
CA LYS A 44 -8.63 -23.97 1.05
C LYS A 44 -9.57 -22.75 1.07
N GLY A 45 -10.86 -22.97 1.36
CA GLY A 45 -11.84 -21.90 1.49
C GLY A 45 -11.51 -20.94 2.65
N ALA A 46 -11.10 -21.47 3.80
CA ALA A 46 -10.65 -20.66 4.93
C ALA A 46 -9.37 -19.86 4.59
N ILE A 47 -8.41 -20.47 3.92
CA ILE A 47 -7.19 -19.77 3.45
C ILE A 47 -7.55 -18.68 2.44
N ALA A 48 -8.44 -18.94 1.49
CA ALA A 48 -8.90 -17.93 0.52
C ALA A 48 -9.53 -16.72 1.22
N SER A 49 -10.28 -16.93 2.31
CA SER A 49 -10.83 -15.84 3.11
C SER A 49 -9.74 -14.99 3.79
N ILE A 50 -8.62 -15.62 4.22
CA ILE A 50 -7.45 -14.89 4.76
C ILE A 50 -6.82 -14.03 3.66
N TYR A 51 -6.63 -14.56 2.46
CA TYR A 51 -6.11 -13.79 1.33
C TYR A 51 -7.01 -12.60 0.98
N ALA A 52 -8.33 -12.80 0.96
CA ALA A 52 -9.28 -11.72 0.70
C ALA A 52 -9.22 -10.61 1.75
N SER A 53 -9.14 -10.97 3.04
CA SER A 53 -8.95 -10.01 4.13
C SER A 53 -7.62 -9.26 4.00
N ALA A 54 -6.54 -9.97 3.70
CA ALA A 54 -5.22 -9.39 3.48
C ALA A 54 -5.22 -8.42 2.29
N ALA A 55 -5.81 -8.82 1.16
CA ALA A 55 -5.91 -7.99 -0.04
C ALA A 55 -6.67 -6.68 0.24
N TYR A 56 -7.80 -6.74 0.93
CA TYR A 56 -8.60 -5.57 1.26
C TYR A 56 -7.81 -4.56 2.11
N GLY A 57 -7.24 -4.99 3.24
CA GLY A 57 -6.44 -4.11 4.10
C GLY A 57 -5.22 -3.55 3.38
N PHE A 58 -4.65 -4.37 2.53
CA PHE A 58 -3.51 -4.07 1.71
C PHE A 58 -3.82 -2.99 0.66
N CYS A 59 -4.84 -3.12 -0.14
CA CYS A 59 -5.11 -2.21 -1.25
C CYS A 59 -5.68 -0.86 -0.79
N GLU A 60 -6.22 -0.78 0.43
CA GLU A 60 -6.81 0.45 0.94
C GLU A 60 -5.96 1.06 2.05
N TYR A 61 -6.09 0.57 3.28
CA TYR A 61 -5.59 1.29 4.46
C TYR A 61 -4.08 1.34 4.55
N PHE A 62 -3.40 0.22 4.31
CA PHE A 62 -1.94 0.20 4.32
C PHE A 62 -1.37 1.03 3.18
N TYR A 63 -1.98 0.96 2.01
CA TYR A 63 -1.58 1.80 0.88
C TYR A 63 -1.68 3.29 1.24
N TYR A 64 -2.80 3.72 1.84
CA TYR A 64 -2.97 5.11 2.22
C TYR A 64 -1.95 5.56 3.27
N LEU A 65 -1.72 4.77 4.32
CA LEU A 65 -0.77 5.15 5.36
C LEU A 65 0.67 5.20 4.85
N GLN A 66 1.04 4.38 3.91
CA GLN A 66 2.40 4.32 3.37
C GLN A 66 2.67 5.32 2.23
N GLU A 67 1.71 5.51 1.32
CA GLU A 67 1.93 6.33 0.14
C GLU A 67 1.49 7.78 0.33
N PHE A 68 0.35 8.03 0.99
CA PHE A 68 -0.14 9.40 1.19
C PHE A 68 0.59 10.14 2.31
N SER A 69 1.26 9.43 3.21
CA SER A 69 2.16 10.04 4.18
C SER A 69 3.57 10.27 3.62
N ALA A 70 3.85 9.85 2.39
CA ALA A 70 5.14 9.98 1.73
C ALA A 70 5.21 11.17 0.76
N ASP A 71 6.35 11.36 0.11
CA ASP A 71 6.68 12.54 -0.68
C ASP A 71 6.17 12.53 -2.12
N GLN A 72 5.75 11.37 -2.64
CA GLN A 72 5.49 11.19 -4.07
C GLN A 72 4.04 11.42 -4.47
N ILE A 73 3.10 11.25 -3.54
CA ILE A 73 1.67 11.38 -3.78
C ILE A 73 1.12 12.47 -2.89
N ALA A 74 0.31 13.36 -3.46
CA ALA A 74 -0.41 14.38 -2.72
C ALA A 74 -1.90 14.04 -2.68
N TRP A 75 -2.46 14.00 -1.48
CA TRP A 75 -3.90 14.03 -1.32
C TRP A 75 -4.37 15.46 -1.49
N ARG A 76 -4.92 15.74 -2.64
CA ARG A 76 -5.40 17.06 -2.98
C ARG A 76 -6.83 17.22 -2.49
N THR A 77 -7.09 18.32 -1.85
CA THR A 77 -8.45 18.76 -1.54
C THR A 77 -8.71 20.07 -2.27
N TRP A 78 -9.94 20.39 -2.51
CA TRP A 78 -10.36 21.68 -3.00
C TRP A 78 -11.64 22.08 -2.28
N ASN A 79 -12.10 23.26 -2.47
CA ASN A 79 -13.10 24.01 -1.74
C ASN A 79 -14.16 23.19 -0.97
N ALA A 80 -14.54 23.68 0.19
CA ALA A 80 -15.44 23.03 1.14
C ALA A 80 -16.68 22.38 0.49
N GLY A 81 -16.92 21.12 0.79
CA GLY A 81 -18.04 20.35 0.25
C GLY A 81 -17.67 19.34 -0.81
N ASN A 82 -16.42 19.08 -1.00
CA ASN A 82 -15.87 18.29 -2.06
C ASN A 82 -15.47 16.86 -1.71
N TRP A 83 -15.53 15.98 -2.68
CA TRP A 83 -15.27 14.56 -2.54
C TRP A 83 -13.86 14.24 -2.02
N GLY A 84 -12.87 15.04 -2.33
CA GLY A 84 -11.51 14.84 -1.83
C GLY A 84 -11.31 15.31 -0.39
N TRP A 85 -12.21 16.07 0.18
CA TRP A 85 -12.04 16.61 1.52
C TRP A 85 -12.22 15.56 2.61
N ASP A 86 -13.32 14.79 2.54
CA ASP A 86 -13.56 13.70 3.49
C ASP A 86 -13.34 14.15 4.94
N GLU A 87 -13.75 15.38 5.26
CA GLU A 87 -13.47 16.08 6.53
C GLU A 87 -11.97 16.18 6.88
N GLY A 88 -11.09 16.13 5.90
CA GLY A 88 -9.64 16.11 6.08
C GLY A 88 -9.05 14.75 6.45
N LEU A 89 -9.86 13.70 6.41
CA LEU A 89 -9.51 12.35 6.88
C LEU A 89 -8.18 11.84 6.32
N LYS A 90 -7.92 12.03 5.04
CA LYS A 90 -6.69 11.57 4.39
C LYS A 90 -5.66 12.68 4.21
N PHE A 91 -6.09 13.95 4.25
CA PHE A 91 -5.17 15.09 4.21
C PHE A 91 -4.20 15.12 5.40
N VAL A 92 -4.63 14.63 6.57
CA VAL A 92 -3.75 14.52 7.75
C VAL A 92 -2.51 13.65 7.49
N LEU A 93 -2.60 12.70 6.55
CA LEU A 93 -1.46 11.87 6.14
C LEU A 93 -0.44 12.71 5.36
N SER A 94 -0.88 13.42 4.32
CA SER A 94 0.02 14.25 3.51
C SER A 94 0.61 15.43 4.30
N SER A 95 -0.11 15.93 5.30
CA SER A 95 0.33 17.07 6.13
C SER A 95 1.10 16.68 7.40
N HIS A 96 1.23 15.40 7.72
CA HIS A 96 1.80 14.90 8.98
C HIS A 96 1.16 15.56 10.21
N THR A 97 -0.17 15.57 10.26
CA THR A 97 -0.95 16.15 11.36
C THR A 97 -1.87 15.14 12.03
N TRP A 98 -1.69 13.86 11.75
CA TRP A 98 -2.48 12.80 12.38
C TRP A 98 -2.23 12.72 13.89
N THR A 99 -3.27 12.29 14.60
CA THR A 99 -3.27 12.03 16.04
C THR A 99 -3.79 10.63 16.31
N SER A 100 -3.80 10.22 17.59
CA SER A 100 -4.42 8.95 18.01
C SER A 100 -5.93 8.88 17.78
N GLU A 101 -6.56 10.01 17.50
CA GLU A 101 -8.00 10.12 17.16
C GLU A 101 -8.28 10.09 15.67
N ALA A 102 -7.23 10.06 14.82
CA ALA A 102 -7.40 10.06 13.38
C ALA A 102 -8.14 8.79 12.89
N THR A 103 -9.31 8.96 12.28
CA THR A 103 -10.16 7.86 11.83
C THR A 103 -9.45 6.91 10.88
N ILE A 104 -8.61 7.43 9.98
CA ILE A 104 -7.85 6.60 9.02
C ILE A 104 -6.87 5.66 9.74
N VAL A 105 -6.27 6.10 10.86
CA VAL A 105 -5.37 5.27 11.68
C VAL A 105 -6.15 4.17 12.39
N LEU A 106 -7.35 4.48 12.90
CA LEU A 106 -8.24 3.49 13.51
C LEU A 106 -8.69 2.44 12.49
N GLN A 107 -9.12 2.85 11.31
CA GLN A 107 -9.56 1.94 10.25
C GLN A 107 -8.44 0.98 9.83
N ALA A 108 -7.23 1.51 9.65
CA ALA A 108 -6.06 0.69 9.35
C ALA A 108 -5.75 -0.31 10.48
N TRP A 109 -5.81 0.11 11.72
CA TRP A 109 -5.64 -0.75 12.89
C TRP A 109 -6.65 -1.91 12.91
N GLN A 110 -7.93 -1.62 12.71
CA GLN A 110 -8.98 -2.64 12.70
C GLN A 110 -8.78 -3.66 11.58
N SER A 111 -8.49 -3.20 10.36
CA SER A 111 -8.22 -4.07 9.22
C SER A 111 -7.00 -4.97 9.45
N ALA A 112 -5.95 -4.44 10.05
CA ALA A 112 -4.72 -5.16 10.36
C ALA A 112 -4.95 -6.38 11.25
N TRP A 113 -5.75 -6.21 12.31
CA TRP A 113 -6.03 -7.29 13.27
C TRP A 113 -6.99 -8.34 12.75
N GLN A 114 -7.84 -7.99 11.79
CA GLN A 114 -8.75 -8.95 11.17
C GLN A 114 -7.99 -10.10 10.51
N THR A 115 -7.00 -9.80 9.69
CA THR A 115 -6.18 -10.82 8.99
C THR A 115 -5.42 -11.71 9.99
N ILE A 116 -4.81 -11.11 11.03
CA ILE A 116 -4.10 -11.84 12.08
C ILE A 116 -5.05 -12.77 12.84
N GLY A 117 -6.24 -12.27 13.19
CA GLY A 117 -7.27 -13.06 13.88
C GLY A 117 -7.70 -14.28 13.07
N MET A 118 -7.93 -14.12 11.76
CA MET A 118 -8.28 -15.23 10.87
C MET A 118 -7.14 -16.24 10.74
N CYS A 119 -5.88 -15.81 10.68
CA CYS A 119 -4.73 -16.71 10.68
C CYS A 119 -4.67 -17.53 11.99
N ASN A 120 -4.82 -16.86 13.14
CA ASN A 120 -4.78 -17.53 14.44
C ASN A 120 -5.93 -18.52 14.60
N GLN A 121 -7.15 -18.17 14.14
CA GLN A 121 -8.31 -19.08 14.17
C GLN A 121 -8.02 -20.34 13.37
N LEU A 122 -7.60 -20.19 12.11
CA LEU A 122 -7.34 -21.35 11.25
C LEU A 122 -6.20 -22.21 11.81
N LEU A 123 -5.11 -21.63 12.27
CA LEU A 123 -3.99 -22.38 12.88
C LEU A 123 -4.44 -23.15 14.12
N GLY A 124 -5.27 -22.54 14.98
CA GLY A 124 -5.85 -23.19 16.15
C GLY A 124 -6.78 -24.35 15.79
N ASP A 125 -7.61 -24.15 14.76
CA ASP A 125 -8.53 -25.20 14.29
C ASP A 125 -7.75 -26.39 13.71
N LEU A 126 -6.78 -26.13 12.83
CA LEU A 126 -5.97 -27.18 12.18
C LEU A 126 -5.12 -27.98 13.18
N ALA A 127 -4.68 -27.37 14.28
CA ALA A 127 -3.92 -28.06 15.33
C ALA A 127 -4.71 -29.19 16.01
N ASN A 128 -6.05 -29.15 15.94
CA ASN A 128 -6.94 -30.11 16.55
C ASN A 128 -7.51 -31.14 15.54
N ILE A 129 -7.15 -31.03 14.26
CA ILE A 129 -7.67 -31.89 13.18
C ILE A 129 -6.57 -32.86 12.73
N LYS A 130 -6.89 -34.16 12.75
CA LYS A 130 -6.03 -35.16 12.12
C LYS A 130 -6.17 -35.07 10.61
N PRO A 131 -5.09 -34.88 9.85
CA PRO A 131 -5.16 -34.75 8.39
C PRO A 131 -5.97 -35.84 7.71
N GLU A 132 -5.78 -37.10 8.14
CA GLU A 132 -6.43 -38.25 7.56
C GLU A 132 -7.96 -38.24 7.76
N ALA A 133 -8.45 -37.60 8.83
CA ALA A 133 -9.88 -37.47 9.10
C ALA A 133 -10.62 -36.60 8.06
N ILE A 134 -9.88 -35.74 7.37
CA ILE A 134 -10.42 -34.85 6.31
C ILE A 134 -9.83 -35.21 4.92
N GLY A 135 -9.28 -36.43 4.78
CA GLY A 135 -8.76 -36.94 3.52
C GLY A 135 -7.47 -36.26 3.03
N MET A 136 -6.68 -35.70 3.95
CA MET A 136 -5.41 -35.03 3.65
C MET A 136 -4.23 -35.88 4.15
N THR A 137 -3.06 -35.66 3.57
CA THR A 137 -1.79 -36.13 4.10
C THR A 137 -1.23 -35.12 5.12
N ALA A 138 -0.36 -35.61 6.03
CA ALA A 138 0.36 -34.72 6.95
C ALA A 138 1.16 -33.64 6.21
N ALA A 139 1.82 -33.99 5.10
CA ALA A 139 2.58 -33.02 4.29
C ALA A 139 1.71 -31.93 3.67
N GLN A 140 0.50 -32.24 3.22
CA GLN A 140 -0.44 -31.24 2.74
C GLN A 140 -0.88 -30.29 3.87
N MET A 141 -1.18 -30.83 5.05
CA MET A 141 -1.54 -30.04 6.22
C MET A 141 -0.41 -29.09 6.61
N GLU A 142 0.82 -29.59 6.70
CA GLU A 142 2.00 -28.77 7.02
C GLU A 142 2.24 -27.66 5.99
N ALA A 143 1.98 -27.92 4.70
CA ALA A 143 2.08 -26.90 3.66
C ALA A 143 1.07 -25.76 3.88
N TYR A 144 -0.17 -26.07 4.23
CA TYR A 144 -1.19 -25.06 4.55
C TYR A 144 -0.88 -24.30 5.85
N ILE A 145 -0.38 -25.00 6.88
CA ILE A 145 0.06 -24.35 8.12
C ILE A 145 1.20 -23.36 7.83
N GLY A 146 2.20 -23.76 7.05
CA GLY A 146 3.31 -22.89 6.65
C GLY A 146 2.86 -21.67 5.84
N GLU A 147 1.91 -21.85 4.94
CA GLU A 147 1.30 -20.78 4.17
C GLU A 147 0.60 -19.76 5.09
N VAL A 148 -0.24 -20.22 6.01
CA VAL A 148 -0.97 -19.36 6.95
C VAL A 148 -0.02 -18.66 7.94
N ARG A 149 1.03 -19.34 8.41
CA ARG A 149 2.07 -18.72 9.25
C ARG A 149 2.81 -17.61 8.49
N THR A 150 3.14 -17.82 7.22
CA THR A 150 3.77 -16.79 6.39
C THR A 150 2.84 -15.59 6.16
N LEU A 151 1.53 -15.81 5.95
CA LEU A 151 0.53 -14.72 5.86
C LEU A 151 0.40 -13.96 7.18
N ARG A 152 0.44 -14.66 8.31
CA ARG A 152 0.47 -14.04 9.65
C ARG A 152 1.72 -13.18 9.83
N ALA A 153 2.88 -13.70 9.47
CA ALA A 153 4.14 -12.94 9.51
C ALA A 153 4.08 -11.71 8.60
N TRP A 154 3.48 -11.82 7.41
CA TRP A 154 3.26 -10.70 6.50
C TRP A 154 2.34 -9.63 7.12
N ALA A 155 1.24 -10.03 7.75
CA ALA A 155 0.34 -9.10 8.41
C ALA A 155 1.04 -8.40 9.60
N TYR A 156 1.79 -9.15 10.42
CA TYR A 156 2.61 -8.57 11.48
C TYR A 156 3.69 -7.64 10.96
N TYR A 157 4.36 -7.96 9.86
CA TYR A 157 5.35 -7.08 9.26
C TYR A 157 4.75 -5.73 8.86
N ASN A 158 3.59 -5.73 8.19
CA ASN A 158 2.91 -4.49 7.81
C ASN A 158 2.47 -3.67 9.04
N ASN A 159 1.97 -4.33 10.09
CA ASN A 159 1.64 -3.67 11.34
C ASN A 159 2.89 -3.09 12.02
N PHE A 160 3.97 -3.83 12.01
CA PHE A 160 5.24 -3.43 12.59
C PHE A 160 5.82 -2.19 11.89
N GLU A 161 5.71 -2.12 10.57
CA GLU A 161 6.07 -0.93 9.79
C GLU A 161 5.31 0.33 10.23
N LEU A 162 4.07 0.19 10.68
CA LEU A 162 3.23 1.32 11.06
C LEU A 162 3.33 1.69 12.53
N TRP A 163 3.29 0.70 13.44
CA TRP A 163 3.15 0.94 14.88
C TRP A 163 4.34 0.50 15.72
N GLY A 164 5.34 -0.12 15.14
CA GLY A 164 6.58 -0.49 15.84
C GLY A 164 6.38 -1.40 17.04
N GLY A 165 7.12 -1.14 18.10
CA GLY A 165 7.16 -1.96 19.31
C GLY A 165 5.96 -1.84 20.25
N ALA A 166 5.02 -0.95 19.96
CA ALA A 166 3.79 -0.81 20.75
C ALA A 166 2.74 -1.91 20.49
N LEU A 167 2.96 -2.73 19.45
CA LEU A 167 2.03 -3.78 19.05
C LEU A 167 1.89 -4.86 20.13
N PRO A 168 0.67 -5.40 20.33
CA PRO A 168 0.49 -6.66 21.05
C PRO A 168 0.93 -7.84 20.17
N LEU A 169 1.33 -8.94 20.79
CA LEU A 169 1.59 -10.20 20.13
C LEU A 169 0.49 -11.21 20.44
N CYS A 170 -0.32 -11.53 19.43
CA CYS A 170 -1.43 -12.47 19.49
C CYS A 170 -1.13 -13.63 18.52
N THR A 171 -0.87 -14.81 19.05
CA THR A 171 -0.54 -16.02 18.23
C THR A 171 -1.61 -17.09 18.30
N ALA A 172 -2.64 -16.89 19.11
CA ALA A 172 -3.77 -17.80 19.28
C ALA A 172 -5.06 -17.00 19.52
N VAL A 173 -6.19 -17.64 19.33
CA VAL A 173 -7.49 -17.10 19.73
C VAL A 173 -7.58 -17.17 21.25
N SER A 174 -7.85 -16.04 21.88
CA SER A 174 -7.99 -15.92 23.32
C SER A 174 -9.10 -14.94 23.65
N SER A 175 -9.78 -15.16 24.79
CA SER A 175 -10.70 -14.18 25.38
C SER A 175 -9.94 -13.01 26.04
N GLU A 176 -8.66 -13.18 26.31
CA GLU A 176 -7.80 -12.13 26.84
C GLU A 176 -7.04 -11.47 25.70
N VAL A 177 -7.19 -10.16 25.57
CA VAL A 177 -6.43 -9.36 24.60
C VAL A 177 -5.13 -8.92 25.28
N PRO A 178 -3.95 -9.36 24.77
CA PRO A 178 -2.68 -9.00 25.37
C PRO A 178 -2.42 -7.49 25.23
N GLY A 179 -1.67 -6.92 26.17
CA GLY A 179 -1.10 -5.59 26.04
C GLY A 179 0.00 -5.52 25.00
N SER A 180 0.69 -4.40 24.92
CA SER A 180 1.89 -4.27 24.08
C SER A 180 2.88 -5.38 24.40
N ILE A 181 3.62 -5.81 23.36
CA ILE A 181 4.57 -6.94 23.47
C ILE A 181 5.68 -6.68 24.51
N ASP A 182 5.96 -5.40 24.77
CA ASP A 182 6.82 -4.93 25.86
C ASP A 182 6.41 -3.54 26.32
N ASP A 183 6.73 -3.18 27.57
CA ASP A 183 6.52 -1.81 28.08
C ASP A 183 7.54 -0.82 27.52
N ASP A 184 8.74 -1.31 27.18
CA ASP A 184 9.77 -0.54 26.49
C ASP A 184 9.62 -0.69 24.97
N PHE A 185 9.43 0.43 24.31
CA PHE A 185 9.16 0.47 22.86
C PHE A 185 10.27 -0.19 22.02
N GLN A 186 11.54 0.07 22.36
CA GLN A 186 12.67 -0.47 21.59
C GLN A 186 12.83 -1.98 21.80
N THR A 187 12.62 -2.45 23.04
CA THR A 187 12.56 -3.88 23.36
C THR A 187 11.38 -4.54 22.64
N GLY A 188 10.24 -3.86 22.59
CA GLY A 188 9.08 -4.30 21.81
C GLY A 188 9.38 -4.44 20.31
N CYS A 189 10.10 -3.48 19.74
CA CYS A 189 10.58 -3.57 18.37
C CYS A 189 11.46 -4.80 18.13
N GLN A 190 12.43 -5.07 19.02
CA GLN A 190 13.28 -6.25 18.90
C GLN A 190 12.48 -7.54 18.99
N LYS A 191 11.57 -7.67 19.96
CA LYS A 191 10.72 -8.86 20.13
C LYS A 191 9.83 -9.10 18.90
N MET A 192 9.23 -8.05 18.35
CA MET A 192 8.38 -8.18 17.16
C MET A 192 9.22 -8.58 15.93
N TYR A 193 10.40 -7.99 15.77
CA TYR A 193 11.35 -8.37 14.73
C TYR A 193 11.71 -9.87 14.82
N ASP A 194 12.08 -10.33 16.02
CA ASP A 194 12.47 -11.73 16.27
C ASP A 194 11.30 -12.69 16.02
N PHE A 195 10.08 -12.32 16.42
CA PHE A 195 8.88 -13.12 16.14
C PHE A 195 8.64 -13.27 14.64
N ILE A 196 8.66 -12.18 13.87
CA ILE A 196 8.44 -12.22 12.42
C ILE A 196 9.53 -13.07 11.75
N ALA A 197 10.79 -12.87 12.13
CA ALA A 197 11.91 -13.64 11.59
C ALA A 197 11.76 -15.15 11.86
N THR A 198 11.35 -15.51 13.08
CA THR A 198 11.12 -16.91 13.49
C THR A 198 9.96 -17.54 12.71
N GLU A 199 8.82 -16.86 12.61
CA GLU A 199 7.68 -17.34 11.82
C GLU A 199 8.06 -17.65 10.37
N LEU A 200 8.86 -16.76 9.75
CA LEU A 200 9.33 -16.95 8.38
C LEU A 200 10.32 -18.10 8.22
N ASP A 201 11.22 -18.31 9.19
CA ASP A 201 12.18 -19.40 9.13
C ASP A 201 11.53 -20.76 9.37
N GLU A 202 10.65 -20.85 10.35
CA GLU A 202 9.98 -22.10 10.69
C GLU A 202 8.93 -22.54 9.64
N SER A 203 8.29 -21.60 8.96
CA SER A 203 7.32 -21.91 7.90
C SER A 203 7.97 -22.30 6.56
N LEU A 204 9.18 -21.84 6.29
CA LEU A 204 9.86 -22.03 5.00
C LEU A 204 9.94 -23.47 4.49
N PRO A 205 10.28 -24.49 5.33
CA PRO A 205 10.50 -25.86 4.83
C PRO A 205 9.25 -26.51 4.21
N SER A 206 8.06 -26.07 4.62
CA SER A 206 6.79 -26.64 4.17
C SER A 206 6.21 -25.94 2.93
N LEU A 207 6.80 -24.82 2.49
CA LEU A 207 6.29 -24.03 1.37
C LEU A 207 6.71 -24.59 0.00
N ALA A 208 5.85 -24.36 -1.00
CA ALA A 208 6.17 -24.64 -2.40
C ALA A 208 7.21 -23.65 -2.94
N ASP A 209 7.98 -24.07 -3.93
CA ASP A 209 9.02 -23.24 -4.55
C ASP A 209 8.43 -22.06 -5.35
N LYS A 210 7.26 -22.22 -5.95
CA LYS A 210 6.63 -21.21 -6.78
C LYS A 210 5.12 -21.16 -6.60
N GLY A 211 4.59 -19.93 -6.57
CA GLY A 211 3.16 -19.66 -6.59
C GLY A 211 2.97 -18.15 -6.70
N THR A 212 2.30 -17.67 -7.77
CA THR A 212 2.18 -16.23 -8.01
C THR A 212 1.04 -15.59 -7.22
N GLN A 213 -0.02 -16.34 -6.95
CA GLN A 213 -1.20 -15.88 -6.19
C GLN A 213 -1.34 -16.60 -4.84
N ARG A 214 -0.31 -17.32 -4.45
CA ARG A 214 -0.20 -18.02 -3.16
C ARG A 214 1.20 -17.85 -2.60
N VAL A 215 1.31 -17.94 -1.29
CA VAL A 215 2.60 -17.91 -0.61
C VAL A 215 3.52 -19.01 -1.18
N SER A 216 4.76 -18.61 -1.42
CA SER A 216 5.84 -19.50 -1.87
C SER A 216 7.10 -19.27 -1.06
N ARG A 217 8.10 -20.13 -1.23
CA ARG A 217 9.42 -19.96 -0.59
C ARG A 217 10.06 -18.62 -1.00
N ALA A 218 9.91 -18.22 -2.26
CA ALA A 218 10.41 -16.93 -2.73
C ALA A 218 9.71 -15.74 -2.02
N MET A 219 8.38 -15.76 -1.94
CA MET A 219 7.62 -14.72 -1.23
C MET A 219 8.05 -14.61 0.23
N ASN A 220 8.13 -15.74 0.93
CA ASN A 220 8.57 -15.83 2.32
C ASN A 220 9.98 -15.22 2.49
N ARG A 221 10.92 -15.56 1.62
CA ARG A 221 12.29 -15.03 1.68
C ARG A 221 12.39 -13.57 1.30
N MET A 222 11.58 -13.08 0.37
CA MET A 222 11.50 -11.66 0.05
C MET A 222 10.94 -10.84 1.22
N LEU A 223 9.98 -11.37 1.95
CA LEU A 223 9.50 -10.72 3.18
C LEU A 223 10.60 -10.68 4.25
N LYS A 224 11.36 -11.77 4.43
CA LYS A 224 12.52 -11.75 5.32
C LYS A 224 13.60 -10.78 4.86
N MET A 225 13.83 -10.66 3.56
CA MET A 225 14.75 -9.71 2.97
C MET A 225 14.33 -8.25 3.28
N ARG A 226 13.03 -7.92 3.19
CA ARG A 226 12.51 -6.61 3.62
C ARG A 226 12.76 -6.36 5.11
N LEU A 227 12.52 -7.36 5.95
CA LEU A 227 12.76 -7.26 7.39
C LEU A 227 14.24 -6.97 7.70
N LEU A 228 15.17 -7.68 7.03
CA LEU A 228 16.61 -7.47 7.15
C LEU A 228 17.04 -6.10 6.64
N LEU A 229 16.56 -5.67 5.47
CA LEU A 229 16.91 -4.37 4.87
C LEU A 229 16.54 -3.19 5.79
N ASN A 230 15.41 -3.32 6.50
CA ASN A 230 14.91 -2.27 7.40
C ASN A 230 15.25 -2.51 8.89
N SER A 231 16.12 -3.47 9.19
CA SER A 231 16.47 -3.86 10.55
C SER A 231 17.00 -2.70 11.40
N GLU A 232 17.78 -1.79 10.81
CA GLU A 232 18.32 -0.62 11.50
C GLU A 232 17.21 0.32 11.99
N VAL A 233 16.16 0.54 11.19
CA VAL A 233 15.00 1.35 11.57
C VAL A 233 14.22 0.70 12.71
N PHE A 234 14.14 -0.62 12.73
CA PHE A 234 13.37 -1.37 13.73
C PHE A 234 14.13 -1.57 15.03
N THR A 235 15.39 -1.98 14.93
CA THR A 235 16.16 -2.49 16.07
C THR A 235 17.39 -1.63 16.40
N GLY A 236 17.69 -0.61 15.60
CA GLY A 236 18.92 0.17 15.70
C GLY A 236 20.17 -0.58 15.21
N LYS A 237 20.02 -1.75 14.58
CA LYS A 237 21.14 -2.58 14.09
C LYS A 237 20.97 -2.90 12.61
N ALA A 238 21.89 -2.41 11.80
CA ALA A 238 21.93 -2.73 10.37
C ALA A 238 22.33 -4.21 10.14
N GLN A 239 21.64 -4.87 9.21
CA GLN A 239 21.92 -6.26 8.80
C GLN A 239 22.09 -6.35 7.27
N PHE A 240 22.83 -5.41 6.69
CA PHE A 240 23.01 -5.34 5.23
C PHE A 240 23.79 -6.52 4.66
N THR A 241 24.67 -7.14 5.44
CA THR A 241 25.45 -8.33 5.01
C THR A 241 24.54 -9.54 4.87
N GLU A 242 23.72 -9.82 5.87
CA GLU A 242 22.75 -10.92 5.86
C GLU A 242 21.66 -10.69 4.80
N CYS A 243 21.24 -9.43 4.64
CA CYS A 243 20.29 -9.03 3.61
C CYS A 243 20.85 -9.27 2.20
N ALA A 244 22.10 -8.86 1.94
CA ALA A 244 22.78 -9.08 0.66
C ALA A 244 22.94 -10.57 0.36
N ALA A 245 23.31 -11.39 1.35
CA ALA A 245 23.43 -12.82 1.19
C ALA A 245 22.09 -13.48 0.83
N LEU A 246 20.99 -13.08 1.49
CA LEU A 246 19.66 -13.60 1.18
C LEU A 246 19.19 -13.13 -0.21
N ALA A 247 19.45 -11.88 -0.59
CA ALA A 247 19.13 -11.37 -1.92
C ALA A 247 19.90 -12.14 -3.00
N GLN A 248 21.17 -12.47 -2.76
CA GLN A 248 21.98 -13.30 -3.67
C GLN A 248 21.44 -14.71 -3.77
N ASP A 249 21.08 -15.37 -2.63
CA ASP A 249 20.44 -16.68 -2.60
C ASP A 249 19.14 -16.74 -3.45
N LEU A 250 18.36 -15.65 -3.41
CA LEU A 250 17.18 -15.50 -4.25
C LEU A 250 17.56 -15.42 -5.73
N LEU A 251 18.53 -14.56 -6.10
CA LEU A 251 19.00 -14.39 -7.48
C LEU A 251 19.60 -15.67 -8.05
N ASP A 252 20.24 -16.47 -7.23
CA ASP A 252 20.80 -17.78 -7.60
C ASP A 252 19.71 -18.87 -7.77
N GLY A 253 18.44 -18.53 -7.56
CA GLY A 253 17.32 -19.42 -7.79
C GLY A 253 17.06 -20.46 -6.68
N LYS A 254 17.65 -20.30 -5.48
CA LYS A 254 17.53 -21.24 -4.37
C LYS A 254 16.06 -21.40 -3.87
N TYR A 255 15.22 -20.42 -4.12
CA TYR A 255 13.83 -20.36 -3.70
C TYR A 255 12.83 -20.24 -4.86
N GLY A 256 13.23 -20.62 -6.05
CA GLY A 256 12.46 -20.52 -7.28
C GLY A 256 13.12 -19.58 -8.29
N THR A 257 12.77 -19.75 -9.57
CA THR A 257 13.37 -19.01 -10.67
C THR A 257 12.40 -17.95 -11.19
N TYR A 258 12.85 -16.70 -11.18
CA TYR A 258 12.15 -15.53 -11.68
C TYR A 258 13.10 -14.70 -12.53
N SER A 259 12.59 -13.72 -13.26
CA SER A 259 13.43 -12.84 -14.08
C SER A 259 12.79 -11.47 -14.28
N ILE A 260 13.60 -10.47 -14.59
CA ILE A 260 13.11 -9.14 -14.96
C ILE A 260 12.30 -9.23 -16.26
N ALA A 261 11.07 -8.73 -16.25
CA ALA A 261 10.22 -8.67 -17.42
C ALA A 261 10.79 -7.69 -18.45
N PRO A 262 10.97 -8.08 -19.71
CA PRO A 262 11.46 -7.17 -20.74
C PRO A 262 10.53 -5.99 -21.01
N ASP A 263 9.23 -6.22 -20.93
CA ASP A 263 8.20 -5.19 -20.99
C ASP A 263 7.60 -4.99 -19.61
N TYR A 264 7.90 -3.85 -19.02
CA TYR A 264 7.42 -3.44 -17.70
C TYR A 264 5.89 -3.46 -17.56
N ARG A 265 5.15 -3.19 -18.63
CA ARG A 265 3.69 -3.17 -18.62
C ARG A 265 3.07 -4.51 -18.26
N THR A 266 3.74 -5.60 -18.62
CA THR A 266 3.26 -6.96 -18.31
C THR A 266 3.14 -7.26 -16.81
N ILE A 267 3.78 -6.45 -15.97
CA ILE A 267 3.68 -6.56 -14.51
C ILE A 267 2.30 -6.07 -14.01
N PHE A 268 1.68 -5.12 -14.73
CA PHE A 268 0.49 -4.40 -14.27
C PHE A 268 -0.72 -4.52 -15.19
N GLU A 269 -0.66 -5.36 -16.22
CA GLU A 269 -1.79 -5.61 -17.13
C GLU A 269 -2.50 -6.94 -16.82
N MET A 270 -3.66 -7.19 -17.46
CA MET A 270 -4.40 -8.45 -17.30
C MET A 270 -3.52 -9.65 -17.61
N GLY A 271 -3.60 -10.70 -16.77
CA GLY A 271 -2.77 -11.88 -16.89
C GLY A 271 -1.38 -11.73 -16.25
N ASN A 272 -1.18 -10.70 -15.43
CA ASN A 272 0.11 -10.41 -14.78
C ASN A 272 0.58 -11.50 -13.81
N GLU A 273 -0.30 -12.38 -13.39
CA GLU A 273 0.08 -13.59 -12.61
C GLU A 273 1.01 -14.52 -13.39
N ASN A 274 1.05 -14.40 -14.72
CA ASN A 274 1.95 -15.16 -15.61
C ASN A 274 3.24 -14.40 -15.90
N CYS A 275 3.39 -13.16 -15.44
CA CYS A 275 4.59 -12.37 -15.66
C CYS A 275 5.78 -12.98 -14.90
N PRO A 276 6.94 -13.20 -15.55
CA PRO A 276 8.10 -13.83 -14.91
C PRO A 276 8.73 -12.99 -13.78
N GLU A 277 8.38 -11.72 -13.69
CA GLU A 277 8.86 -10.82 -12.63
C GLU A 277 7.97 -10.85 -11.39
N VAL A 278 6.70 -11.24 -11.50
CA VAL A 278 5.77 -11.28 -10.36
C VAL A 278 6.04 -12.50 -9.50
N VAL A 279 6.42 -12.27 -8.26
CA VAL A 279 6.68 -13.33 -7.27
C VAL A 279 5.44 -13.63 -6.47
N PHE A 280 4.72 -12.58 -6.07
CA PHE A 280 3.43 -12.72 -5.40
C PHE A 280 2.53 -11.52 -5.69
N ALA A 281 1.29 -11.82 -6.00
CA ALA A 281 0.24 -10.84 -6.17
C ALA A 281 -1.06 -11.33 -5.53
N PHE A 282 -1.83 -10.42 -4.94
CA PHE A 282 -3.18 -10.73 -4.52
C PHE A 282 -4.06 -10.87 -5.77
N ALA A 283 -4.76 -12.00 -5.85
CA ALA A 283 -5.65 -12.27 -6.98
C ALA A 283 -6.82 -11.29 -7.00
N GLU A 284 -7.08 -10.73 -8.16
CA GLU A 284 -8.31 -9.99 -8.45
C GLU A 284 -9.14 -10.79 -9.45
N MET A 285 -10.43 -10.81 -9.24
CA MET A 285 -11.36 -11.53 -10.11
C MET A 285 -12.65 -10.74 -10.23
N ASN A 286 -12.96 -10.32 -11.42
CA ASN A 286 -14.15 -9.56 -11.72
C ASN A 286 -15.42 -10.22 -11.15
N GLY A 287 -16.18 -9.45 -10.38
CA GLY A 287 -17.43 -9.91 -9.75
C GLY A 287 -17.24 -10.79 -8.50
N GLN A 288 -16.03 -11.13 -8.10
CA GLN A 288 -15.74 -11.97 -6.93
C GLN A 288 -14.81 -11.31 -5.91
N LEU A 289 -13.69 -10.79 -6.35
CA LEU A 289 -12.71 -10.11 -5.51
C LEU A 289 -12.20 -8.89 -6.25
N ASN A 290 -12.56 -7.71 -5.77
CA ASN A 290 -12.37 -6.45 -6.47
C ASN A 290 -11.88 -5.38 -5.50
N THR A 291 -10.60 -5.36 -5.25
CA THR A 291 -9.97 -4.35 -4.38
C THR A 291 -9.11 -3.36 -5.16
N GLY A 292 -8.66 -3.74 -6.35
CA GLY A 292 -7.74 -2.96 -7.18
C GLY A 292 -8.29 -1.61 -7.66
N TRP A 293 -9.60 -1.46 -7.79
CA TRP A 293 -10.23 -0.19 -8.18
C TRP A 293 -9.87 0.96 -7.22
N MET A 294 -9.66 0.67 -5.95
CA MET A 294 -9.31 1.66 -4.93
C MET A 294 -8.00 2.39 -5.21
N ARG A 295 -7.11 1.85 -6.02
CA ARG A 295 -5.88 2.52 -6.43
C ARG A 295 -6.08 3.57 -7.51
N ASN A 296 -6.97 3.31 -8.45
CA ASN A 296 -7.21 4.17 -9.59
C ASN A 296 -8.23 5.26 -9.28
N MET A 297 -9.33 4.93 -8.61
CA MET A 297 -10.44 5.84 -8.34
C MET A 297 -10.02 7.16 -7.69
N PRO A 298 -9.14 7.21 -6.69
CA PRO A 298 -8.73 8.48 -6.09
C PRO A 298 -8.01 9.43 -7.06
N GLY A 299 -7.33 8.89 -8.07
CA GLY A 299 -6.61 9.68 -9.08
C GLY A 299 -7.44 10.07 -10.31
N LEU A 300 -8.51 9.36 -10.61
CA LEU A 300 -9.33 9.60 -11.78
C LEU A 300 -10.19 10.86 -11.64
N PRO A 301 -10.47 11.58 -12.74
CA PRO A 301 -11.38 12.72 -12.74
C PRO A 301 -12.81 12.27 -12.44
N TYR A 302 -13.67 13.21 -12.07
CA TYR A 302 -15.09 12.95 -11.84
C TYR A 302 -15.78 12.37 -13.07
N ASN A 303 -15.46 12.91 -14.21
CA ASN A 303 -16.03 12.54 -15.49
C ASN A 303 -15.14 11.54 -16.26
N TYR A 304 -14.44 10.67 -15.54
CA TYR A 304 -13.54 9.71 -16.17
C TYR A 304 -14.26 8.77 -17.14
N ALA A 305 -15.57 8.57 -17.00
CA ALA A 305 -16.37 7.81 -17.95
C ALA A 305 -16.40 8.49 -19.34
N GLU A 306 -16.42 9.82 -19.42
CA GLU A 306 -16.28 10.57 -20.67
C GLU A 306 -14.87 10.48 -21.25
N PHE A 307 -13.86 10.48 -20.38
CA PHE A 307 -12.47 10.28 -20.73
C PHE A 307 -12.21 8.85 -21.21
N THR A 308 -12.87 7.88 -20.60
CA THR A 308 -12.69 6.45 -20.82
C THR A 308 -13.98 5.78 -21.23
N ASP A 309 -14.64 6.25 -22.31
CA ASP A 309 -15.82 5.59 -22.92
C ASP A 309 -15.68 4.08 -23.10
N CYS A 310 -14.44 3.63 -23.09
CA CYS A 310 -14.11 2.22 -23.11
C CYS A 310 -14.48 1.49 -21.81
N PHE A 311 -14.74 2.21 -20.72
CA PHE A 311 -15.16 1.62 -19.45
C PHE A 311 -16.66 1.85 -19.29
N ALA A 312 -17.44 0.82 -19.49
CA ALA A 312 -18.86 0.87 -19.20
C ALA A 312 -19.08 0.87 -17.70
N THR A 313 -18.74 1.96 -17.03
CA THR A 313 -18.86 2.12 -15.58
C THR A 313 -19.80 3.26 -15.24
N ASN A 314 -20.54 3.12 -14.16
CA ASN A 314 -21.42 4.15 -13.61
C ASN A 314 -20.77 4.94 -12.48
N GLN A 315 -19.52 4.64 -12.14
CA GLN A 315 -18.81 5.29 -11.04
C GLN A 315 -17.94 6.43 -11.52
N SER A 316 -17.96 7.51 -10.79
CA SER A 316 -17.07 8.66 -10.99
C SER A 316 -15.76 8.47 -10.24
N GLY A 317 -14.68 9.00 -10.75
CA GLY A 317 -13.42 9.13 -10.00
C GLY A 317 -13.58 10.10 -8.83
N TRP A 318 -12.63 10.05 -7.90
CA TRP A 318 -12.67 10.94 -6.72
C TRP A 318 -11.89 12.24 -6.93
N ASN A 319 -11.06 12.30 -7.94
CA ASN A 319 -10.28 13.46 -8.34
C ASN A 319 -9.46 14.11 -7.20
N CYS A 320 -8.96 13.32 -6.27
CA CYS A 320 -8.29 13.82 -5.06
C CYS A 320 -6.81 13.44 -4.94
N VAL A 321 -6.33 12.45 -5.70
CA VAL A 321 -4.94 12.02 -5.65
C VAL A 321 -4.19 12.46 -6.90
N CYS A 322 -3.00 13.01 -6.72
CA CYS A 322 -2.10 13.38 -7.79
C CYS A 322 -0.65 13.12 -7.40
N LEU A 323 0.24 13.14 -8.38
CA LEU A 323 1.68 13.11 -8.14
C LEU A 323 2.13 14.41 -7.50
N ALA A 324 3.09 14.32 -6.58
CA ALA A 324 3.77 15.49 -6.03
C ALA A 324 4.43 16.28 -7.17
N PRO A 325 4.26 17.62 -7.22
CA PRO A 325 4.65 18.43 -8.35
C PRO A 325 6.17 18.52 -8.51
N SER A 326 6.60 18.71 -9.74
CA SER A 326 8.01 18.91 -10.07
C SER A 326 8.46 20.37 -9.96
N TYR A 327 7.52 21.31 -9.96
CA TYR A 327 7.83 22.72 -9.85
C TYR A 327 7.80 23.24 -8.44
N ASP A 328 8.78 24.04 -8.12
CA ASP A 328 8.76 24.85 -6.92
C ASP A 328 7.76 26.00 -7.10
N ASN A 329 6.66 25.95 -6.38
CA ASN A 329 5.66 27.00 -6.42
C ASN A 329 6.16 28.33 -5.82
N ALA A 330 7.22 28.32 -4.99
CA ALA A 330 7.74 29.51 -4.35
C ALA A 330 8.59 30.33 -5.33
N GLY A 331 7.99 31.33 -5.96
CA GLY A 331 8.68 32.30 -6.80
C GLY A 331 9.00 31.82 -8.22
N SER A 332 8.42 30.70 -8.66
CA SER A 332 8.49 30.31 -10.07
C SER A 332 7.47 31.08 -10.90
N GLU A 333 7.74 31.26 -12.18
CA GLU A 333 6.77 31.86 -13.13
C GLU A 333 5.47 31.06 -13.21
N LEU A 334 5.49 29.81 -12.76
CA LEU A 334 4.38 28.88 -12.71
C LEU A 334 3.64 28.90 -11.36
N SER A 335 4.06 29.72 -10.39
CA SER A 335 3.42 29.81 -9.07
C SER A 335 1.94 30.19 -9.14
N THR A 336 1.52 30.90 -10.17
CA THR A 336 0.14 31.29 -10.46
C THR A 336 -0.18 31.17 -11.94
N PRO A 337 -0.05 30.01 -12.57
CA PRO A 337 -0.26 29.92 -14.00
C PRO A 337 -1.72 30.15 -14.34
N SER A 338 -1.96 31.08 -15.24
CA SER A 338 -3.16 31.04 -16.06
C SER A 338 -3.00 29.84 -16.99
N ILE A 339 -3.90 28.88 -16.93
CA ILE A 339 -3.86 27.72 -17.83
C ILE A 339 -4.30 28.21 -19.21
N THR A 340 -3.34 28.58 -20.01
CA THR A 340 -3.51 29.00 -21.40
C THR A 340 -2.76 28.01 -22.30
N ALA A 341 -3.09 27.96 -23.58
CA ALA A 341 -2.38 27.12 -24.54
C ALA A 341 -0.86 27.38 -24.57
N SER A 342 -0.42 28.60 -24.24
CA SER A 342 1.01 28.93 -24.15
C SER A 342 1.69 28.37 -22.90
N ASN A 343 0.94 28.18 -21.79
CA ASN A 343 1.46 27.59 -20.55
C ASN A 343 1.43 26.06 -20.60
N GLU A 344 0.52 25.49 -21.38
CA GLU A 344 0.46 24.05 -21.61
C GLU A 344 1.80 23.52 -22.16
N ALA A 345 2.44 24.24 -23.05
CA ALA A 345 3.76 23.89 -23.60
C ALA A 345 4.88 23.95 -22.55
N LEU A 346 4.77 24.82 -21.53
CA LEU A 346 5.72 24.92 -20.42
C LEU A 346 5.52 23.79 -19.40
N MET A 347 4.37 23.16 -19.37
CA MET A 347 3.99 22.10 -18.46
C MET A 347 4.16 20.69 -19.07
N THR A 348 4.55 20.63 -20.34
CA THR A 348 4.88 19.41 -21.05
C THR A 348 6.38 19.11 -21.02
N ASP A 349 6.78 17.96 -21.53
CA ASP A 349 8.07 17.29 -21.40
C ASP A 349 9.36 18.12 -21.57
N ALA A 350 9.31 19.25 -22.27
CA ALA A 350 10.53 19.94 -22.69
C ALA A 350 11.14 20.88 -21.63
N ALA A 351 10.37 21.26 -20.61
CA ALA A 351 10.75 22.39 -19.74
C ALA A 351 11.23 21.99 -18.35
N VAL A 352 11.01 20.74 -17.90
CA VAL A 352 11.37 20.34 -16.54
C VAL A 352 12.55 19.41 -16.56
N SER A 353 13.74 19.95 -16.27
CA SER A 353 14.90 19.14 -15.93
C SER A 353 15.00 19.07 -14.41
N PHE A 354 15.02 17.87 -13.89
CA PHE A 354 15.35 17.58 -12.50
C PHE A 354 16.72 18.15 -12.07
N LEU A 355 17.66 18.31 -13.00
CA LEU A 355 18.95 18.95 -12.76
C LEU A 355 18.88 20.47 -12.56
N ASP A 356 17.72 21.07 -12.76
CA ASP A 356 17.55 22.45 -12.35
C ASP A 356 17.73 22.51 -10.83
N SER A 357 18.72 23.26 -10.37
CA SER A 357 19.15 23.40 -8.98
C SER A 357 18.03 23.73 -7.96
N LYS A 358 16.83 24.02 -8.44
CA LYS A 358 15.63 24.24 -7.62
C LYS A 358 15.16 23.01 -6.85
N TYR A 359 15.54 21.80 -7.25
CA TYR A 359 15.07 20.55 -6.67
C TYR A 359 16.15 19.72 -5.95
N GLY A 360 17.39 20.19 -5.88
CA GLY A 360 18.56 19.43 -5.42
C GLY A 360 18.28 18.50 -4.23
N ASP A 361 17.85 19.04 -3.10
CA ASP A 361 17.61 18.24 -1.89
C ASP A 361 16.11 17.97 -1.62
N LYS A 362 15.20 18.40 -2.49
CA LYS A 362 13.77 18.31 -2.22
C LYS A 362 13.17 17.02 -2.72
N LEU A 363 12.41 16.40 -1.85
CA LEU A 363 11.62 15.23 -2.15
C LEU A 363 10.31 15.63 -2.82
N GLY A 364 9.70 14.71 -3.55
CA GLY A 364 8.59 14.98 -4.47
C GLY A 364 9.12 15.08 -5.89
N ALA A 365 8.69 16.06 -6.66
CA ALA A 365 9.12 16.31 -8.04
C ALA A 365 9.05 15.04 -8.93
N VAL A 366 7.98 14.26 -8.79
CA VAL A 366 7.92 12.87 -9.28
C VAL A 366 8.14 12.79 -10.78
N TYR A 367 7.43 13.61 -11.53
CA TYR A 367 7.54 13.60 -12.98
C TYR A 367 8.94 13.96 -13.48
N ALA A 368 9.54 15.00 -12.89
CA ALA A 368 10.87 15.45 -13.26
C ALA A 368 12.00 14.46 -12.88
N ARG A 369 11.70 13.50 -11.99
CA ARG A 369 12.66 12.46 -11.60
C ARG A 369 12.79 11.35 -12.63
N PHE A 370 11.80 11.16 -13.49
CA PHE A 370 11.95 10.26 -14.62
C PHE A 370 12.89 10.87 -15.66
N GLU A 371 13.82 10.08 -16.12
CA GLU A 371 14.79 10.50 -17.12
C GLU A 371 14.11 10.86 -18.46
N PRO A 372 14.62 11.84 -19.20
CA PRO A 372 14.22 12.01 -20.59
C PRO A 372 14.43 10.72 -21.37
N GLY A 373 13.41 10.25 -22.07
CA GLY A 373 13.45 8.97 -22.79
C GLY A 373 12.99 7.75 -21.98
N ASP A 374 12.76 7.88 -20.67
CA ASP A 374 12.13 6.83 -19.88
C ASP A 374 10.67 6.65 -20.32
N MET A 375 10.31 5.45 -20.76
CA MET A 375 8.97 5.18 -21.28
C MET A 375 7.86 5.41 -20.23
N ARG A 376 8.16 5.28 -18.95
CA ARG A 376 7.18 5.50 -17.86
C ARG A 376 6.73 6.95 -17.76
N ARG A 377 7.58 7.90 -18.18
CA ARG A 377 7.28 9.33 -18.25
C ARG A 377 6.28 9.69 -19.34
N GLN A 378 6.10 8.83 -20.36
CA GLN A 378 5.19 9.08 -21.46
C GLN A 378 3.74 9.16 -20.98
N SER A 379 2.91 9.82 -21.79
CA SER A 379 1.48 9.88 -21.53
C SER A 379 0.87 8.48 -21.55
N TYR A 380 -0.08 8.26 -20.65
CA TYR A 380 -0.90 7.06 -20.70
C TYR A 380 -1.59 6.97 -22.07
N ALA A 381 -1.45 5.85 -22.74
CA ALA A 381 -2.07 5.61 -24.02
C ALA A 381 -2.60 4.18 -24.09
N PHE A 382 -3.82 4.06 -24.64
CA PHE A 382 -4.49 2.80 -24.80
C PHE A 382 -4.90 2.67 -26.27
N PRO A 383 -4.27 1.81 -27.04
CA PRO A 383 -4.54 1.71 -28.46
C PRO A 383 -5.92 1.10 -28.71
N ASN A 384 -6.55 1.50 -29.80
CA ASN A 384 -7.87 1.03 -30.22
C ASN A 384 -8.00 -0.49 -30.12
N GLY A 385 -8.82 -0.93 -29.19
CA GLY A 385 -9.18 -2.34 -28.99
C GLY A 385 -8.05 -3.23 -28.49
N GLY A 386 -6.99 -2.65 -27.96
CA GLY A 386 -5.82 -3.41 -27.70
C GLY A 386 -5.20 -3.28 -26.31
N ARG A 387 -3.95 -3.50 -26.30
CA ARG A 387 -3.08 -3.55 -25.15
C ARG A 387 -2.60 -2.14 -24.77
N TRP A 388 -2.41 -1.90 -23.49
CA TRP A 388 -1.72 -0.70 -23.00
C TRP A 388 -0.30 -0.60 -23.59
N ASN A 389 0.02 0.50 -24.26
CA ASN A 389 1.32 0.69 -24.93
C ASN A 389 1.99 2.04 -24.65
N GLY A 390 1.33 2.94 -23.96
CA GLY A 390 1.88 4.22 -23.52
C GLY A 390 2.68 4.13 -22.23
N GLY A 391 3.00 5.29 -21.67
CA GLY A 391 3.46 5.43 -20.31
C GLY A 391 2.32 5.32 -19.31
N MET A 392 2.57 5.77 -18.08
CA MET A 392 1.62 5.64 -16.97
C MET A 392 1.12 6.98 -16.42
N ILE A 393 1.37 8.09 -17.10
CA ILE A 393 1.06 9.42 -16.59
C ILE A 393 -0.09 10.05 -17.40
N LEU A 394 -1.16 10.46 -16.70
CA LEU A 394 -2.15 11.38 -17.26
C LEU A 394 -1.63 12.79 -17.08
N LYS A 395 -1.32 13.46 -18.18
CA LYS A 395 -0.71 14.79 -18.21
C LYS A 395 -1.15 15.60 -19.43
N GLY A 396 -1.12 16.92 -19.30
CA GLY A 396 -1.54 17.82 -20.36
C GLY A 396 -3.03 17.74 -20.64
N LYS A 397 -3.43 18.08 -21.86
CA LYS A 397 -4.80 18.06 -22.32
C LYS A 397 -5.34 16.62 -22.42
N MET A 398 -6.45 16.38 -21.74
CA MET A 398 -7.10 15.07 -21.76
C MET A 398 -8.06 14.95 -22.93
N THR A 399 -8.01 13.82 -23.58
CA THR A 399 -8.93 13.45 -24.65
C THR A 399 -9.49 12.06 -24.38
N ASN A 400 -10.71 11.84 -24.83
CA ASN A 400 -11.31 10.52 -24.85
C ASN A 400 -10.42 9.58 -25.67
N ILE A 401 -10.00 8.49 -25.09
CA ILE A 401 -8.99 7.58 -25.70
C ILE A 401 -9.52 6.79 -26.90
N LEU A 402 -10.83 6.72 -27.07
CA LEU A 402 -11.46 6.05 -28.23
C LEU A 402 -11.79 7.04 -29.34
N THR A 403 -12.33 8.21 -29.00
CA THR A 403 -12.87 9.16 -29.97
C THR A 403 -11.91 10.30 -30.29
N GLY A 404 -10.95 10.60 -29.42
CA GLY A 404 -10.06 11.75 -29.52
C GLY A 404 -10.74 13.09 -29.20
N ALA A 405 -12.00 13.08 -28.77
CA ALA A 405 -12.71 14.30 -28.38
C ALA A 405 -12.14 14.87 -27.08
N ASP A 406 -12.22 16.19 -26.91
CA ASP A 406 -11.78 16.85 -25.67
C ASP A 406 -12.64 16.40 -24.50
N VAL A 407 -12.00 16.06 -23.40
CA VAL A 407 -12.65 15.88 -22.10
C VAL A 407 -12.76 17.25 -21.45
N LEU A 408 -13.96 17.60 -20.98
CA LEU A 408 -14.19 18.85 -20.27
C LEU A 408 -14.01 18.62 -18.77
N ALA A 409 -13.44 19.61 -18.11
CA ALA A 409 -13.34 19.63 -16.66
C ALA A 409 -14.68 19.93 -16.01
N ASP A 410 -14.83 19.49 -14.79
CA ASP A 410 -15.96 19.78 -13.92
C ASP A 410 -15.63 20.82 -12.85
N ALA A 411 -16.61 21.07 -11.96
CA ALA A 411 -16.48 21.84 -10.74
C ALA A 411 -15.90 23.26 -10.95
N ASP A 412 -14.74 23.54 -10.38
CA ASP A 412 -14.08 24.87 -10.42
C ASP A 412 -13.61 25.28 -11.82
N ARG A 413 -13.66 24.34 -12.78
CA ARG A 413 -13.28 24.57 -14.17
C ARG A 413 -14.33 24.06 -15.16
N GLU A 414 -15.56 23.95 -14.74
CA GLU A 414 -16.68 23.42 -15.53
C GLU A 414 -16.72 24.00 -16.95
N GLY A 415 -16.83 23.11 -17.93
CA GLY A 415 -16.91 23.44 -19.33
C GLY A 415 -15.60 23.87 -20.00
N GLN A 416 -14.49 23.92 -19.27
CA GLN A 416 -13.17 24.14 -19.86
C GLN A 416 -12.51 22.81 -20.22
N PRO A 417 -11.61 22.76 -21.20
CA PRO A 417 -10.81 21.55 -21.43
C PRO A 417 -10.09 21.09 -20.15
N LEU A 418 -10.13 19.79 -19.87
CA LEU A 418 -9.37 19.20 -18.76
C LEU A 418 -7.89 19.12 -19.14
N ILE A 419 -7.07 19.89 -18.44
CA ILE A 419 -5.62 19.96 -18.68
C ILE A 419 -4.92 19.72 -17.35
N TYR A 420 -4.29 18.56 -17.19
CA TYR A 420 -3.50 18.29 -16.00
C TYR A 420 -2.14 18.97 -16.07
N VAL A 421 -1.79 19.68 -15.00
CA VAL A 421 -0.54 20.45 -14.90
C VAL A 421 0.33 19.91 -13.77
N ASP A 422 1.65 19.97 -13.94
CA ASP A 422 2.61 19.47 -12.95
C ASP A 422 2.81 20.49 -11.79
N GLN A 423 1.70 20.92 -11.24
CA GLN A 423 1.61 21.78 -10.06
C GLN A 423 0.39 21.41 -9.23
N VAL A 424 0.47 21.59 -7.91
CA VAL A 424 -0.65 21.35 -6.99
C VAL A 424 -0.97 22.63 -6.25
N GLY A 425 -2.17 23.16 -6.47
CA GLY A 425 -2.59 24.40 -5.85
C GLY A 425 -3.69 25.08 -6.65
N GLN A 426 -3.81 26.38 -6.46
CA GLN A 426 -4.73 27.24 -7.17
C GLN A 426 -3.99 27.99 -8.27
N PHE A 427 -4.67 28.25 -9.37
CA PHE A 427 -4.14 28.96 -10.51
C PHE A 427 -4.86 30.29 -10.70
N ALA A 428 -4.46 31.09 -11.68
CA ALA A 428 -5.10 32.38 -11.98
C ALA A 428 -6.62 32.20 -12.12
N GLY A 429 -7.38 33.02 -11.41
CA GLY A 429 -8.83 32.90 -11.28
C GLY A 429 -9.32 32.28 -9.97
N ALA A 430 -8.45 31.65 -9.20
CA ALA A 430 -8.80 31.04 -7.92
C ALA A 430 -9.34 32.05 -6.89
N THR A 431 -8.94 33.35 -6.99
CA THR A 431 -9.49 34.43 -6.16
C THR A 431 -11.00 34.59 -6.31
N ALA A 432 -11.57 34.14 -7.43
CA ALA A 432 -13.02 34.12 -7.61
C ALA A 432 -13.73 33.14 -6.67
N LEU A 433 -12.98 32.17 -6.10
CA LEU A 433 -13.47 31.19 -5.12
C LEU A 433 -13.31 31.67 -3.67
N GLY A 434 -12.89 32.95 -3.45
CA GLY A 434 -12.73 33.51 -2.11
C GLY A 434 -11.49 33.04 -1.35
N GLN A 435 -10.52 32.43 -2.03
CA GLN A 435 -9.29 31.91 -1.44
C GLN A 435 -8.12 32.88 -1.58
N THR A 436 -7.18 32.81 -0.66
CA THR A 436 -6.01 33.70 -0.67
C THR A 436 -4.85 33.09 -1.48
N LEU A 437 -3.96 33.95 -1.99
CA LEU A 437 -2.76 33.50 -2.70
C LEU A 437 -1.85 32.59 -1.84
N ALA A 438 -1.96 32.66 -0.52
CA ALA A 438 -1.23 31.78 0.38
C ALA A 438 -1.64 30.30 0.21
N ASP A 439 -2.89 30.05 -0.20
CA ASP A 439 -3.43 28.70 -0.40
C ASP A 439 -2.97 28.07 -1.73
N VAL A 440 -2.43 28.88 -2.64
CA VAL A 440 -1.98 28.44 -3.98
C VAL A 440 -0.94 27.33 -3.93
N GLN A 441 -0.18 27.26 -2.84
CA GLN A 441 0.91 26.29 -2.70
C GLN A 441 0.57 25.12 -1.78
N SER A 442 -0.68 24.99 -1.39
CA SER A 442 -1.13 23.94 -0.49
C SER A 442 -1.87 22.84 -1.26
N PRO A 443 -1.63 21.56 -1.00
CA PRO A 443 -2.44 20.48 -1.55
C PRO A 443 -3.91 20.58 -1.12
N ARG A 444 -4.19 21.30 -0.03
CA ARG A 444 -5.53 21.49 0.50
C ARG A 444 -6.49 22.19 -0.48
N TRP A 445 -5.99 23.08 -1.32
CA TRP A 445 -6.80 23.91 -2.21
C TRP A 445 -6.48 23.67 -3.69
N GLY A 446 -6.10 22.45 -4.05
CA GLY A 446 -5.80 22.13 -5.42
C GLY A 446 -7.02 22.19 -6.34
N GLN A 447 -6.94 22.83 -7.49
CA GLN A 447 -7.98 22.85 -8.52
C GLN A 447 -8.12 21.47 -9.20
N THR A 448 -9.22 21.24 -9.92
CA THR A 448 -9.54 19.99 -10.63
C THR A 448 -8.39 19.50 -11.51
N ASN A 449 -7.71 20.40 -12.18
CA ASN A 449 -6.59 20.10 -13.06
C ASN A 449 -5.20 20.09 -12.37
N SER A 450 -5.14 20.28 -11.03
CA SER A 450 -3.90 20.23 -10.27
C SER A 450 -3.26 18.84 -10.25
N GLY A 451 -1.98 18.79 -10.55
CA GLY A 451 -1.12 17.62 -10.46
C GLY A 451 -1.36 16.57 -11.55
N TYR A 452 -0.31 15.95 -12.01
CA TYR A 452 -0.41 14.80 -12.90
C TYR A 452 -1.02 13.60 -12.18
N ARG A 453 -1.63 12.67 -12.94
CA ARG A 453 -2.24 11.46 -12.40
C ARG A 453 -1.43 10.24 -12.80
N LEU A 454 -1.43 9.25 -11.93
CA LEU A 454 -0.77 7.97 -12.18
C LEU A 454 -1.80 6.91 -12.56
N MET A 455 -1.55 6.26 -13.68
CA MET A 455 -2.32 5.10 -14.16
C MET A 455 -1.37 3.91 -14.30
N LYS A 456 -0.95 3.38 -13.17
CA LYS A 456 0.01 2.27 -13.15
C LYS A 456 -0.64 0.94 -13.55
N TYR A 457 -1.85 0.71 -13.06
CA TYR A 457 -2.71 -0.39 -13.48
C TYR A 457 -3.66 0.13 -14.54
N PRO A 458 -3.57 -0.32 -15.79
CA PRO A 458 -4.40 0.21 -16.86
C PRO A 458 -5.86 -0.18 -16.66
N MET A 459 -6.77 0.68 -17.08
CA MET A 459 -8.19 0.36 -17.13
C MET A 459 -8.54 -0.08 -18.56
N TYR A 460 -9.07 -1.30 -18.68
CA TYR A 460 -9.45 -1.87 -19.97
C TYR A 460 -10.92 -1.62 -20.28
N PRO A 461 -11.29 -1.47 -21.56
CA PRO A 461 -12.67 -1.45 -21.97
C PRO A 461 -13.40 -2.73 -21.54
N THR A 462 -14.53 -2.61 -20.88
CA THR A 462 -15.38 -3.74 -20.53
C THR A 462 -16.76 -3.59 -21.13
N SER A 463 -17.32 -4.68 -21.64
CA SER A 463 -18.69 -4.72 -22.13
C SER A 463 -19.72 -4.88 -20.99
N THR A 464 -19.27 -5.08 -19.77
CA THR A 464 -20.11 -5.46 -18.62
C THR A 464 -20.45 -4.30 -17.69
N GLY A 465 -19.87 -3.13 -17.89
CA GLY A 465 -20.10 -1.96 -17.03
C GLY A 465 -19.50 -2.08 -15.64
N LEU A 466 -18.50 -2.92 -15.46
CA LEU A 466 -17.85 -3.13 -14.18
C LEU A 466 -16.52 -2.38 -14.13
N ASP A 467 -16.25 -1.76 -12.97
CA ASP A 467 -15.04 -1.01 -12.69
C ASP A 467 -13.83 -1.92 -12.44
N TYR A 468 -14.04 -3.21 -12.51
CA TYR A 468 -13.11 -4.23 -12.06
C TYR A 468 -12.37 -4.84 -13.22
N GLN A 469 -11.09 -4.97 -13.04
CA GLN A 469 -10.20 -5.59 -14.01
C GLN A 469 -9.57 -6.83 -13.36
N ASP A 470 -9.45 -7.91 -14.12
CA ASP A 470 -8.73 -9.11 -13.67
C ASP A 470 -7.22 -8.87 -13.67
N ILE A 471 -6.78 -7.86 -12.91
CA ILE A 471 -5.37 -7.51 -12.77
C ILE A 471 -4.98 -7.72 -11.31
N SER A 472 -4.20 -8.76 -11.04
CA SER A 472 -3.74 -9.07 -9.69
C SER A 472 -2.87 -7.95 -9.12
N GLU A 473 -3.07 -7.65 -7.84
CA GLU A 473 -2.35 -6.61 -7.11
C GLU A 473 -0.96 -7.08 -6.68
N VAL A 474 0.06 -6.59 -7.34
CA VAL A 474 1.45 -7.03 -7.16
C VAL A 474 2.00 -6.56 -5.81
N GLU A 475 2.39 -7.50 -4.96
CA GLU A 475 3.02 -7.24 -3.67
C GLU A 475 4.53 -7.45 -3.71
N PHE A 476 4.98 -8.51 -4.38
CA PHE A 476 6.40 -8.81 -4.52
C PHE A 476 6.75 -9.05 -5.98
N ARG A 477 7.77 -8.35 -6.47
CA ARG A 477 8.32 -8.56 -7.82
C ARG A 477 9.84 -8.58 -7.83
N TRP A 478 10.40 -9.27 -8.81
CA TRP A 478 11.81 -9.63 -8.83
C TRP A 478 12.78 -8.45 -8.85
N ALA A 479 12.40 -7.33 -9.43
CA ALA A 479 13.21 -6.12 -9.38
C ALA A 479 13.54 -5.68 -7.96
N GLU A 480 12.68 -5.98 -6.98
CA GLU A 480 12.93 -5.68 -5.58
C GLU A 480 14.17 -6.41 -5.04
N VAL A 481 14.37 -7.66 -5.43
CA VAL A 481 15.55 -8.43 -5.02
C VAL A 481 16.82 -7.80 -5.56
N VAL A 482 16.79 -7.39 -6.84
CA VAL A 482 17.93 -6.72 -7.49
C VAL A 482 18.26 -5.39 -6.80
N TYR A 483 17.24 -4.59 -6.54
CA TYR A 483 17.38 -3.28 -5.88
C TYR A 483 17.84 -3.42 -4.43
N THR A 484 17.38 -4.43 -3.72
CA THR A 484 17.83 -4.71 -2.35
C THR A 484 19.31 -5.07 -2.31
N LEU A 485 19.75 -5.97 -3.20
CA LEU A 485 21.18 -6.30 -3.31
C LEU A 485 22.01 -5.06 -3.68
N ALA A 486 21.51 -4.24 -4.60
CA ALA A 486 22.16 -3.01 -5.00
C ALA A 486 22.33 -2.03 -3.83
N GLU A 487 21.28 -1.79 -3.04
CA GLU A 487 21.36 -0.93 -1.85
C GLU A 487 22.36 -1.49 -0.83
N CYS A 488 22.32 -2.79 -0.54
CA CYS A 488 23.26 -3.41 0.37
C CYS A 488 24.72 -3.22 -0.09
N LYS A 489 24.99 -3.37 -1.39
CA LYS A 489 26.32 -3.12 -1.96
C LYS A 489 26.75 -1.65 -1.79
N ILE A 490 25.86 -0.71 -2.11
CA ILE A 490 26.14 0.73 -1.95
C ILE A 490 26.47 1.06 -0.50
N ARG A 491 25.68 0.58 0.46
CA ARG A 491 25.90 0.81 1.89
C ARG A 491 27.17 0.14 2.43
N GLN A 492 27.65 -0.90 1.75
CA GLN A 492 28.93 -1.56 2.02
C GLN A 492 30.13 -0.96 1.25
N GLY A 493 29.90 0.13 0.50
CA GLY A 493 30.94 0.85 -0.23
C GLY A 493 31.13 0.45 -1.69
N ASP A 494 30.46 -0.60 -2.18
CA ASP A 494 30.47 -1.00 -3.60
C ASP A 494 29.40 -0.23 -4.40
N VAL A 495 29.62 1.07 -4.54
CA VAL A 495 28.66 1.98 -5.21
C VAL A 495 28.47 1.61 -6.67
N GLU A 496 29.57 1.34 -7.39
CA GLU A 496 29.51 1.02 -8.82
C GLU A 496 28.87 -0.34 -9.08
N GLY A 497 29.14 -1.34 -8.25
CA GLY A 497 28.47 -2.64 -8.32
C GLY A 497 26.97 -2.53 -8.07
N GLY A 498 26.56 -1.71 -7.10
CA GLY A 498 25.15 -1.43 -6.85
C GLY A 498 24.47 -0.70 -8.01
N LYS A 499 25.09 0.36 -8.54
CA LYS A 499 24.58 1.09 -9.72
C LYS A 499 24.44 0.19 -10.94
N ALA A 500 25.39 -0.71 -11.19
CA ALA A 500 25.36 -1.63 -12.31
C ALA A 500 24.13 -2.57 -12.26
N LEU A 501 23.80 -3.09 -11.07
CA LEU A 501 22.61 -3.93 -10.88
C LEU A 501 21.30 -3.17 -11.22
N VAL A 502 21.13 -1.98 -10.67
CA VAL A 502 19.96 -1.15 -10.93
C VAL A 502 19.88 -0.75 -12.40
N ASN A 503 21.00 -0.37 -13.02
CA ASN A 503 21.06 0.00 -14.43
C ASN A 503 20.70 -1.17 -15.35
N GLY A 504 20.99 -2.41 -14.94
CA GLY A 504 20.52 -3.61 -15.64
C GLY A 504 18.99 -3.66 -15.73
N VAL A 505 18.28 -3.31 -14.65
CA VAL A 505 16.80 -3.22 -14.65
C VAL A 505 16.33 -2.00 -15.43
N ARG A 506 16.93 -0.83 -15.21
CA ARG A 506 16.53 0.44 -15.85
C ARG A 506 16.61 0.40 -17.37
N SER A 507 17.55 -0.36 -17.93
CA SER A 507 17.78 -0.42 -19.38
C SER A 507 16.52 -0.74 -20.18
N ARG A 508 15.57 -1.48 -19.60
CA ARG A 508 14.29 -1.83 -20.24
C ARG A 508 13.35 -0.65 -20.54
N TYR A 509 13.58 0.48 -19.87
CA TYR A 509 12.73 1.66 -20.00
C TYR A 509 13.15 2.59 -21.14
N PHE A 510 14.30 2.32 -21.76
CA PHE A 510 14.88 3.19 -22.78
C PHE A 510 14.98 2.46 -24.12
N SER A 511 14.48 3.09 -25.18
CA SER A 511 14.65 2.59 -26.54
C SER A 511 16.00 2.97 -27.16
N GLY A 512 16.79 3.83 -26.48
CA GLY A 512 18.10 4.33 -26.89
C GLY A 512 19.09 4.31 -25.74
N ALA A 513 20.08 5.20 -25.79
CA ALA A 513 21.03 5.34 -24.70
C ALA A 513 20.32 5.79 -23.40
N MET A 514 20.58 5.05 -22.34
CA MET A 514 20.09 5.39 -21.01
C MET A 514 20.83 6.62 -20.48
N THR A 515 20.08 7.57 -19.94
CA THR A 515 20.62 8.73 -19.22
C THR A 515 20.62 8.49 -17.72
N ASP A 516 21.42 9.21 -16.98
CA ASP A 516 21.44 9.22 -15.52
C ASP A 516 21.65 10.65 -15.02
N LEU A 517 20.57 11.36 -14.82
CA LEU A 517 20.59 12.76 -14.36
C LEU A 517 21.11 12.89 -12.93
N ALA A 518 21.04 11.83 -12.13
CA ALA A 518 21.53 11.79 -10.77
C ALA A 518 22.93 11.16 -10.64
N ALA A 519 23.65 10.97 -11.74
CA ALA A 519 24.96 10.30 -11.74
C ALA A 519 25.98 10.87 -10.74
N THR A 520 25.90 12.18 -10.47
CA THR A 520 26.80 12.90 -9.55
C THR A 520 26.38 12.84 -8.08
N TRP A 521 25.23 12.26 -7.78
CA TRP A 521 24.75 12.15 -6.40
C TRP A 521 25.54 11.11 -5.62
N SER A 522 25.49 11.20 -4.28
CA SER A 522 26.00 10.13 -3.43
C SER A 522 25.28 8.82 -3.75
N GLY A 523 25.95 7.69 -3.48
CA GLY A 523 25.37 6.38 -3.75
C GLY A 523 24.01 6.19 -3.08
N GLU A 524 23.84 6.66 -1.84
CA GLU A 524 22.60 6.53 -1.10
C GLU A 524 21.50 7.44 -1.64
N GLU A 525 21.79 8.71 -1.94
CA GLU A 525 20.80 9.62 -2.54
C GLU A 525 20.34 9.12 -3.90
N TRP A 526 21.28 8.65 -4.70
CA TRP A 526 20.98 8.00 -5.97
C TRP A 526 20.08 6.78 -5.79
N MET A 527 20.38 5.92 -4.81
CA MET A 527 19.60 4.71 -4.55
C MET A 527 18.17 5.03 -4.09
N LEU A 528 18.00 5.98 -3.17
CA LEU A 528 16.67 6.44 -2.73
C LEU A 528 15.85 6.99 -3.90
N HIS A 529 16.50 7.72 -4.82
CA HIS A 529 15.88 8.20 -6.04
C HIS A 529 15.41 7.04 -6.94
N GLN A 530 16.28 6.03 -7.15
CA GLN A 530 15.95 4.87 -7.99
C GLN A 530 14.80 4.04 -7.38
N TRP A 531 14.78 3.81 -6.06
CA TRP A 531 13.64 3.20 -5.38
C TRP A 531 12.33 3.94 -5.66
N GLY A 532 12.36 5.26 -5.55
CA GLY A 532 11.18 6.10 -5.73
C GLY A 532 10.60 6.05 -7.15
N ILE A 533 11.43 5.91 -8.18
CA ILE A 533 10.97 5.83 -9.57
C ILE A 533 10.51 4.41 -9.91
N GLU A 534 11.27 3.41 -9.50
CA GLU A 534 10.99 2.02 -9.86
C GLU A 534 9.69 1.54 -9.23
N PHE A 535 9.50 1.83 -7.94
CA PHE A 535 8.38 1.33 -7.16
C PHE A 535 7.32 2.41 -6.85
N LEU A 536 7.22 3.43 -7.69
CA LEU A 536 6.24 4.51 -7.54
C LEU A 536 4.84 3.94 -7.37
N SER A 537 4.23 4.20 -6.21
CA SER A 537 2.84 3.80 -5.90
C SER A 537 2.56 2.29 -6.03
N GLU A 538 3.56 1.45 -5.79
CA GLU A 538 3.39 -0.02 -5.79
C GLU A 538 3.09 -0.57 -4.40
N GLY A 539 2.45 0.19 -3.57
CA GLY A 539 2.05 -0.31 -2.27
C GLY A 539 3.19 -0.42 -1.26
N ARG A 540 3.26 0.58 -0.40
CA ARG A 540 3.85 0.40 0.92
C ARG A 540 5.36 0.40 1.01
N ARG A 541 6.01 1.11 0.10
CA ARG A 541 7.47 1.20 0.17
C ARG A 541 7.99 2.61 0.41
N ARG A 542 7.35 3.64 -0.13
CA ARG A 542 7.98 4.96 -0.15
C ARG A 542 8.22 5.53 1.24
N ARG A 543 7.26 5.41 2.16
CA ARG A 543 7.46 5.81 3.56
C ARG A 543 8.59 5.01 4.21
N THR A 544 8.60 3.69 4.01
CA THR A 544 9.63 2.80 4.54
C THR A 544 11.02 3.17 4.01
N ASP A 545 11.14 3.42 2.71
CA ASP A 545 12.40 3.87 2.10
C ASP A 545 12.85 5.21 2.69
N LEU A 546 11.96 6.19 2.76
CA LEU A 546 12.29 7.50 3.35
C LEU A 546 12.75 7.40 4.80
N ARG A 547 12.17 6.49 5.59
CA ARG A 547 12.62 6.23 6.97
C ARG A 547 14.03 5.63 6.99
N ARG A 548 14.29 4.64 6.16
CA ARG A 548 15.60 3.97 6.08
C ARG A 548 16.73 4.91 5.65
N PHE A 549 16.40 5.94 4.88
CA PHE A 549 17.34 6.98 4.46
C PHE A 549 17.29 8.26 5.31
N ASP A 550 16.59 8.25 6.44
CA ASP A 550 16.38 9.40 7.34
C ASP A 550 15.81 10.65 6.63
N LYS A 551 14.91 10.42 5.67
CA LYS A 551 14.28 11.48 4.89
C LYS A 551 12.78 11.64 5.16
N PHE A 552 12.16 10.74 5.91
CA PHE A 552 10.72 10.78 6.14
C PHE A 552 10.29 12.03 6.93
N THR A 553 10.89 12.26 8.09
CA THR A 553 10.63 13.46 8.90
C THR A 553 11.69 14.54 8.76
N GLN A 554 12.92 14.19 8.37
CA GLN A 554 14.05 15.10 8.31
C GLN A 554 14.34 15.63 6.90
N GLY A 555 13.82 14.98 5.85
CA GLY A 555 13.96 15.44 4.48
C GLY A 555 13.11 16.68 4.17
N GLN A 556 13.55 17.50 3.24
CA GLN A 556 12.74 18.59 2.70
C GLN A 556 11.82 18.07 1.60
N TRP A 557 10.53 18.35 1.74
CA TRP A 557 9.53 17.95 0.76
C TRP A 557 8.99 19.18 0.00
N TRP A 558 8.31 18.92 -1.11
CA TRP A 558 7.85 19.94 -2.02
C TRP A 558 6.97 21.04 -1.38
N PHE A 559 6.18 20.74 -0.36
CA PHE A 559 5.32 21.74 0.29
C PHE A 559 5.69 22.06 1.75
N PHE A 560 6.40 21.17 2.46
CA PHE A 560 6.87 21.46 3.82
C PHE A 560 7.88 22.62 3.82
N GLY A 561 7.69 23.54 4.75
CA GLY A 561 8.43 24.80 4.82
C GLY A 561 7.87 25.93 3.95
N ARG A 562 6.76 25.68 3.21
CA ARG A 562 6.19 26.63 2.25
C ARG A 562 4.68 26.75 2.32
N ALA A 563 3.98 25.62 2.43
CA ALA A 563 2.52 25.61 2.50
C ALA A 563 2.05 26.17 3.84
N VAL A 564 0.95 26.91 3.81
CA VAL A 564 0.38 27.55 4.98
C VAL A 564 -0.81 26.72 5.50
N ALA A 565 -0.79 26.39 6.78
CA ALA A 565 -1.91 25.79 7.47
C ALA A 565 -3.07 26.82 7.62
N ASP A 566 -4.26 26.35 7.95
CA ASP A 566 -5.48 27.18 8.08
C ASP A 566 -5.35 28.37 9.04
N ASN A 567 -4.52 28.21 10.07
CA ASN A 567 -4.26 29.26 11.05
C ASN A 567 -3.15 30.23 10.63
N GLY A 568 -2.68 30.18 9.39
CA GLY A 568 -1.60 31.03 8.87
C GLY A 568 -0.19 30.55 9.24
N THR A 569 -0.04 29.41 9.90
CA THR A 569 1.27 28.84 10.24
C THR A 569 1.85 28.06 9.06
N VAL A 570 3.12 28.28 8.75
CA VAL A 570 3.83 27.48 7.73
C VAL A 570 4.11 26.10 8.27
N PHE A 571 3.81 25.05 7.50
CA PHE A 571 4.20 23.70 7.83
C PHE A 571 5.73 23.61 7.97
N PRO A 572 6.27 23.06 9.06
CA PRO A 572 7.70 23.04 9.29
C PRO A 572 8.41 22.19 8.23
N ALA A 573 9.59 22.63 7.80
CA ALA A 573 10.40 21.87 6.83
C ALA A 573 10.84 20.51 7.39
N GLN A 574 11.22 20.47 8.66
CA GLN A 574 11.46 19.24 9.41
C GLN A 574 10.28 18.98 10.34
N ARG A 575 9.83 17.74 10.41
CA ARG A 575 8.71 17.30 11.25
C ARG A 575 9.23 16.61 12.49
N ASP A 576 8.38 16.52 13.50
CA ASP A 576 8.69 15.79 14.73
C ASP A 576 8.91 14.31 14.39
N ARG A 577 9.95 13.69 14.98
CA ARG A 577 10.25 12.27 14.81
C ARG A 577 9.17 11.33 15.35
N LYS A 578 8.21 11.81 16.14
CA LYS A 578 7.05 10.99 16.51
C LYS A 578 6.31 10.45 15.28
N TYR A 579 6.29 11.20 14.18
CA TYR A 579 5.66 10.78 12.94
C TYR A 579 6.36 9.63 12.21
N GLU A 580 7.54 9.21 12.66
CA GLU A 580 8.18 7.96 12.18
C GLU A 580 7.32 6.72 12.44
N TRP A 581 6.45 6.79 13.45
CA TRP A 581 5.47 5.75 13.78
C TRP A 581 4.07 6.35 13.86
N PHE A 582 3.06 5.57 13.50
CA PHE A 582 1.68 5.98 13.75
C PHE A 582 1.32 5.74 15.22
N PRO A 583 0.47 6.58 15.81
CA PRO A 583 -0.01 6.34 17.16
C PRO A 583 -0.93 5.13 17.22
N LEU A 584 -1.00 4.46 18.36
CA LEU A 584 -2.10 3.55 18.62
C LEU A 584 -3.41 4.35 18.70
N PRO A 585 -4.52 3.85 18.12
CA PRO A 585 -5.79 4.55 18.18
C PRO A 585 -6.27 4.74 19.63
N GLN A 586 -6.78 5.93 19.94
CA GLN A 586 -7.27 6.26 21.28
C GLN A 586 -8.36 5.28 21.75
N SER A 587 -9.22 4.82 20.85
CA SER A 587 -10.26 3.83 21.16
C SER A 587 -9.66 2.47 21.55
N ALA A 588 -8.56 2.05 20.92
CA ALA A 588 -7.90 0.80 21.27
C ALA A 588 -7.26 0.88 22.66
N LEU A 589 -6.60 2.00 22.99
CA LEU A 589 -6.03 2.26 24.32
C LEU A 589 -7.12 2.30 25.39
N GLY A 590 -8.30 2.87 25.08
CA GLY A 590 -9.40 2.98 26.02
C GLY A 590 -10.03 1.63 26.40
N VAL A 591 -9.98 0.65 25.51
CA VAL A 591 -10.55 -0.70 25.78
C VAL A 591 -9.51 -1.71 26.26
N ASN A 592 -8.22 -1.43 26.05
CA ASN A 592 -7.14 -2.31 26.48
C ASN A 592 -6.05 -1.54 27.23
N PRO A 593 -6.13 -1.48 28.58
CA PRO A 593 -5.17 -0.73 29.41
C PRO A 593 -3.76 -1.31 29.40
N GLY A 594 -3.57 -2.52 28.87
CA GLY A 594 -2.26 -3.13 28.67
C GLY A 594 -1.48 -2.58 27.48
N LEU A 595 -2.15 -1.84 26.58
CA LEU A 595 -1.48 -1.19 25.46
C LEU A 595 -0.71 0.05 25.92
N LYS A 596 0.48 0.25 25.40
CA LYS A 596 1.32 1.43 25.59
C LYS A 596 1.37 2.24 24.31
N GLN A 597 1.13 3.52 24.42
CA GLN A 597 1.21 4.43 23.28
C GLN A 597 2.65 4.53 22.75
N ASN A 598 2.77 4.77 21.45
CA ASN A 598 4.06 5.08 20.82
C ASN A 598 4.70 6.32 21.44
N PRO A 599 6.04 6.38 21.49
CA PRO A 599 6.74 7.52 22.07
C PRO A 599 6.30 8.86 21.47
N ASN A 600 6.15 9.85 22.32
CA ASN A 600 5.81 11.25 21.96
C ASN A 600 4.37 11.49 21.44
N TYR A 601 3.45 10.53 21.64
CA TYR A 601 2.02 10.73 21.41
C TYR A 601 1.23 10.84 22.72
#